data_513109db99390ba3ed5f5b9c63d14fc8
#
_entry.id   513109db99390ba3ed5f5b9c63d14fc8
#
_cell.length_a   1.000
_cell.length_b   1.000
_cell.length_c   1.000
_cell.angle_alpha   90.00
_cell.angle_beta   90.00
_cell.angle_gamma   90.00
#
_symmetry.space_group_name_H-M   'P 1'
#
loop_
_entity.id
_entity.type
_entity.pdbx_description
1 polymer ?
#
loop_
_entity_poly.entity_id
_entity_poly.type
_entity_poly.pdbx_seq_one_letter_code
_entity_poly.pdbx_strand_id
1 'polypeptide(L)'
;MEIKPEELIYKLQNGAQLPQGNLLVVYGEEDYYRQQIVTALPEALFQGVDSADRAITSFDKDTDLNELASIINTYPFFSGQSLVVLKDEKLLAAKAESEARKQQLDKLADILSDIPDYCTVLVSASKLDKRTKLFKALKKTALMCECASIKLNNLSQWLDGQAAAYGARWSFDAVGKIIEYLQPVDKIPLKLLQQEIAKLAVYAGERREWTAEDVESIFSALPEASSFAIINALGKRNLPEVLVLLAAEKKKGTNVLPLCALITFKLRQMLQYLELSSNGFDYKGIVAELKLNPYVAKNLQREVRGFTAQALTQALLELAQLNIDLRKGGRDYTRLEEILLQLLS
;
A
#
# COMPACT_ATOMS: atom_id res chain seq x y z
N MET A 1 -14.46 -19.72 6.63
CA MET A 1 -14.18 -18.80 7.77
C MET A 1 -13.39 -17.61 7.24
N GLU A 2 -13.51 -16.40 7.81
CA GLU A 2 -12.76 -15.21 7.34
C GLU A 2 -11.84 -14.71 8.46
N ILE A 3 -10.62 -14.28 8.11
CA ILE A 3 -9.63 -13.74 9.03
C ILE A 3 -8.96 -12.49 8.41
N LYS A 4 -8.62 -11.51 9.24
CA LYS A 4 -7.88 -10.32 8.79
C LYS A 4 -6.40 -10.64 8.57
N PRO A 5 -5.72 -9.99 7.61
CA PRO A 5 -4.30 -10.24 7.33
C PRO A 5 -3.39 -10.05 8.55
N GLU A 6 -3.60 -8.98 9.32
CA GLU A 6 -2.79 -8.67 10.50
C GLU A 6 -2.96 -9.74 11.59
N GLU A 7 -4.19 -10.20 11.81
CA GLU A 7 -4.48 -11.26 12.77
C GLU A 7 -3.86 -12.60 12.36
N LEU A 8 -3.94 -12.93 11.05
CA LEU A 8 -3.34 -14.14 10.53
C LEU A 8 -1.81 -14.12 10.67
N ILE A 9 -1.17 -13.01 10.28
CA ILE A 9 0.28 -12.83 10.41
C ILE A 9 0.71 -12.96 11.86
N TYR A 10 -0.02 -12.29 12.77
CA TYR A 10 0.26 -12.40 14.21
C TYR A 10 0.18 -13.84 14.72
N LYS A 11 -0.86 -14.60 14.33
CA LYS A 11 -0.99 -16.01 14.71
C LYS A 11 0.15 -16.87 14.18
N LEU A 12 0.53 -16.69 12.91
CA LEU A 12 1.64 -17.42 12.29
C LEU A 12 2.97 -17.16 12.99
N GLN A 13 3.25 -15.91 13.35
CA GLN A 13 4.51 -15.51 13.99
C GLN A 13 4.61 -15.94 15.46
N ASN A 14 3.50 -16.11 16.15
CA ASN A 14 3.47 -16.47 17.57
C ASN A 14 3.10 -17.93 17.84
N GLY A 15 3.13 -18.80 16.82
CA GLY A 15 2.87 -20.22 16.96
C GLY A 15 1.44 -20.57 17.40
N ALA A 16 0.51 -19.65 17.23
CA ALA A 16 -0.90 -19.92 17.55
C ALA A 16 -1.48 -20.90 16.52
N GLN A 17 -2.29 -21.82 16.99
CA GLN A 17 -2.98 -22.76 16.09
C GLN A 17 -3.83 -22.00 15.07
N LEU A 18 -3.61 -22.33 13.78
CA LEU A 18 -4.51 -21.87 12.73
C LEU A 18 -5.91 -22.42 12.99
N PRO A 19 -6.97 -21.65 12.69
CA PRO A 19 -8.33 -22.18 12.70
C PRO A 19 -8.42 -23.42 11.84
N GLN A 20 -9.22 -24.41 12.28
CA GLN A 20 -9.34 -25.71 11.62
C GLN A 20 -9.51 -25.60 10.10
N GLY A 21 -8.68 -26.35 9.38
CA GLY A 21 -8.74 -26.52 7.92
C GLY A 21 -7.37 -26.50 7.26
N ASN A 22 -7.17 -27.41 6.33
CA ASN A 22 -5.91 -27.58 5.59
C ASN A 22 -5.85 -26.69 4.34
N LEU A 23 -6.80 -25.76 4.16
CA LEU A 23 -6.88 -24.85 3.02
C LEU A 23 -6.91 -23.41 3.49
N LEU A 24 -5.86 -22.66 3.16
CA LEU A 24 -5.75 -21.22 3.38
C LEU A 24 -5.78 -20.48 2.03
N VAL A 25 -6.65 -19.49 1.91
CA VAL A 25 -6.77 -18.67 0.70
C VAL A 25 -6.48 -17.22 1.05
N VAL A 26 -5.38 -16.69 0.53
CA VAL A 26 -5.01 -15.27 0.65
C VAL A 26 -5.17 -14.59 -0.69
N TYR A 27 -6.00 -13.56 -0.78
CA TYR A 27 -6.30 -12.91 -2.04
C TYR A 27 -6.54 -11.42 -1.87
N GLY A 28 -6.23 -10.63 -2.89
CA GLY A 28 -6.42 -9.18 -2.87
C GLY A 28 -5.24 -8.42 -3.43
N GLU A 29 -5.42 -7.11 -3.63
CA GLU A 29 -4.45 -6.25 -4.30
C GLU A 29 -3.23 -5.89 -3.45
N GLU A 30 -3.30 -6.12 -2.11
CA GLU A 30 -2.19 -5.79 -1.21
C GLU A 30 -1.18 -6.94 -1.13
N ASP A 31 -0.13 -6.81 -1.94
CA ASP A 31 0.94 -7.79 -2.06
C ASP A 31 1.78 -7.92 -0.78
N TYR A 32 1.93 -6.84 -0.03
CA TYR A 32 2.64 -6.83 1.25
C TYR A 32 2.13 -7.90 2.21
N TYR A 33 0.82 -7.96 2.42
CA TYR A 33 0.23 -8.96 3.31
C TYR A 33 0.32 -10.37 2.73
N ARG A 34 0.06 -10.52 1.42
CA ARG A 34 0.15 -11.83 0.78
C ARG A 34 1.55 -12.43 0.91
N GLN A 35 2.59 -11.63 0.64
CA GLN A 35 3.97 -12.07 0.77
C GLN A 35 4.35 -12.40 2.22
N GLN A 36 3.94 -11.61 3.20
CA GLN A 36 4.19 -11.92 4.61
C GLN A 36 3.58 -13.26 5.04
N ILE A 37 2.33 -13.53 4.64
CA ILE A 37 1.66 -14.78 4.95
C ILE A 37 2.36 -15.96 4.26
N VAL A 38 2.70 -15.82 2.97
CA VAL A 38 3.42 -16.85 2.21
C VAL A 38 4.79 -17.18 2.84
N THR A 39 5.46 -16.18 3.40
CA THR A 39 6.75 -16.37 4.07
C THR A 39 6.61 -16.94 5.49
N ALA A 40 5.61 -16.50 6.24
CA ALA A 40 5.44 -16.91 7.63
C ALA A 40 4.81 -18.32 7.78
N LEU A 41 3.96 -18.74 6.84
CA LEU A 41 3.26 -20.03 6.93
C LEU A 41 4.20 -21.24 6.98
N PRO A 42 5.25 -21.35 6.12
CA PRO A 42 6.19 -22.46 6.23
C PRO A 42 6.88 -22.53 7.60
N GLU A 43 7.29 -21.40 8.15
CA GLU A 43 7.95 -21.34 9.45
C GLU A 43 7.01 -21.77 10.58
N ALA A 44 5.74 -21.41 10.49
CA ALA A 44 4.71 -21.80 11.45
C ALA A 44 4.37 -23.29 11.37
N LEU A 45 4.30 -23.86 10.15
CA LEU A 45 3.95 -25.26 9.94
C LEU A 45 5.10 -26.22 10.28
N PHE A 46 6.34 -25.88 9.90
CA PHE A 46 7.49 -26.76 10.03
C PHE A 46 8.38 -26.38 11.22
N GLN A 47 7.78 -26.02 12.36
CA GLN A 47 8.54 -25.74 13.57
C GLN A 47 9.36 -26.96 14.02
N GLY A 48 10.69 -26.78 14.19
CA GLY A 48 11.59 -27.84 14.60
C GLY A 48 11.99 -28.83 13.48
N VAL A 49 11.56 -28.60 12.23
CA VAL A 49 11.96 -29.40 11.06
C VAL A 49 13.04 -28.66 10.29
N ASP A 50 14.15 -29.32 10.00
CA ASP A 50 15.22 -28.74 9.18
C ASP A 50 14.71 -28.34 7.80
N SER A 51 15.23 -27.24 7.26
CA SER A 51 14.76 -26.70 5.98
C SER A 51 14.88 -27.69 4.81
N ALA A 52 15.87 -28.56 4.85
CA ALA A 52 16.10 -29.60 3.84
C ALA A 52 15.04 -30.73 3.87
N ASP A 53 14.39 -30.92 5.03
CA ASP A 53 13.39 -31.99 5.23
C ASP A 53 11.95 -31.48 5.07
N ARG A 54 11.76 -30.19 4.86
CA ARG A 54 10.43 -29.57 4.68
C ARG A 54 9.84 -29.93 3.32
N ALA A 55 8.72 -30.60 3.30
CA ALA A 55 8.00 -30.94 2.07
C ALA A 55 7.16 -29.73 1.59
N ILE A 56 7.80 -28.81 0.83
CA ILE A 56 7.15 -27.60 0.30
C ILE A 56 7.22 -27.64 -1.23
N THR A 57 6.06 -27.54 -1.89
CA THR A 57 5.97 -27.47 -3.35
C THR A 57 5.20 -26.20 -3.77
N SER A 58 5.76 -25.45 -4.72
CA SER A 58 5.13 -24.22 -5.25
C SER A 58 4.73 -24.38 -6.71
N PHE A 59 3.53 -23.94 -7.04
CA PHE A 59 2.98 -23.84 -8.39
C PHE A 59 2.78 -22.36 -8.74
N ASP A 60 3.69 -21.80 -9.52
CA ASP A 60 3.71 -20.36 -9.81
C ASP A 60 3.15 -20.01 -11.20
N LYS A 61 3.25 -20.93 -12.17
CA LYS A 61 2.85 -20.74 -13.58
C LYS A 61 2.44 -22.04 -14.23
N ASP A 62 1.51 -21.95 -15.18
CA ASP A 62 1.12 -23.05 -16.09
C ASP A 62 0.86 -24.35 -15.32
N THR A 63 0.14 -24.28 -14.23
CA THR A 63 -0.11 -25.38 -13.29
C THR A 63 -0.83 -26.54 -13.95
N ASP A 64 -0.19 -27.74 -13.94
CA ASP A 64 -0.88 -28.99 -14.27
C ASP A 64 -1.73 -29.43 -13.07
N LEU A 65 -3.05 -29.48 -13.26
CA LEU A 65 -3.98 -29.89 -12.21
C LEU A 65 -3.86 -31.36 -11.80
N ASN A 66 -3.32 -32.22 -12.68
CA ASN A 66 -3.08 -33.62 -12.33
C ASN A 66 -1.85 -33.74 -11.42
N GLU A 67 -0.79 -32.99 -11.75
CA GLU A 67 0.41 -32.90 -10.92
C GLU A 67 0.06 -32.29 -9.55
N LEU A 68 -0.70 -31.19 -9.52
CA LEU A 68 -1.17 -30.57 -8.29
C LEU A 68 -1.94 -31.59 -7.40
N ALA A 69 -2.87 -32.33 -7.98
CA ALA A 69 -3.63 -33.36 -7.27
C ALA A 69 -2.71 -34.51 -6.76
N SER A 70 -1.74 -34.93 -7.56
CA SER A 70 -0.77 -35.96 -7.18
C SER A 70 0.08 -35.50 -5.98
N ILE A 71 0.61 -34.27 -6.02
CA ILE A 71 1.43 -33.72 -4.92
C ILE A 71 0.62 -33.56 -3.63
N ILE A 72 -0.60 -33.07 -3.70
CA ILE A 72 -1.50 -32.93 -2.53
C ILE A 72 -1.72 -34.31 -1.87
N ASN A 73 -1.86 -35.36 -2.66
CA ASN A 73 -2.15 -36.71 -2.17
C ASN A 73 -0.87 -37.55 -1.84
N THR A 74 0.32 -36.95 -2.00
CA THR A 74 1.57 -37.63 -1.67
C THR A 74 1.93 -37.43 -0.20
N TYR A 75 2.06 -38.52 0.56
CA TYR A 75 2.46 -38.44 1.96
C TYR A 75 3.94 -38.09 2.11
N PRO A 76 4.33 -37.07 2.90
CA PRO A 76 5.70 -36.64 3.10
C PRO A 76 6.44 -37.54 4.11
N PHE A 77 7.52 -38.19 3.69
CA PHE A 77 8.25 -39.19 4.52
C PHE A 77 8.98 -38.57 5.72
N PHE A 78 9.58 -37.38 5.57
CA PHE A 78 10.49 -36.83 6.59
C PHE A 78 9.81 -35.83 7.52
N SER A 79 8.90 -34.99 7.01
CA SER A 79 8.28 -33.91 7.77
C SER A 79 6.94 -34.27 8.42
N GLY A 80 6.33 -35.40 8.06
CA GLY A 80 5.01 -35.80 8.54
C GLY A 80 3.86 -34.93 8.04
N GLN A 81 4.18 -33.78 7.43
CA GLN A 81 3.23 -32.83 6.81
C GLN A 81 3.84 -32.17 5.59
N SER A 82 3.00 -31.73 4.66
CA SER A 82 3.41 -31.04 3.43
C SER A 82 2.69 -29.70 3.28
N LEU A 83 3.34 -28.79 2.55
CA LEU A 83 2.78 -27.50 2.16
C LEU A 83 2.80 -27.37 0.64
N VAL A 84 1.63 -27.14 0.06
CA VAL A 84 1.48 -26.81 -1.36
C VAL A 84 1.10 -25.34 -1.49
N VAL A 85 1.89 -24.57 -2.24
CA VAL A 85 1.65 -23.14 -2.45
C VAL A 85 1.26 -22.91 -3.91
N LEU A 86 0.01 -22.51 -4.14
CA LEU A 86 -0.53 -22.23 -5.47
C LEU A 86 -0.60 -20.72 -5.69
N LYS A 87 0.24 -20.20 -6.59
CA LYS A 87 0.34 -18.75 -6.93
C LYS A 87 0.10 -18.47 -8.42
N ASP A 88 -0.44 -19.42 -9.16
CA ASP A 88 -0.67 -19.25 -10.60
C ASP A 88 -1.77 -18.21 -10.86
N GLU A 89 -1.34 -16.95 -11.08
CA GLU A 89 -2.24 -15.84 -11.35
C GLU A 89 -3.07 -16.04 -12.63
N LYS A 90 -2.52 -16.70 -13.65
CA LYS A 90 -3.30 -17.00 -14.88
C LYS A 90 -4.42 -17.98 -14.57
N LEU A 91 -4.18 -18.95 -13.70
CA LEU A 91 -5.17 -19.91 -13.26
C LEU A 91 -6.20 -19.28 -12.33
N LEU A 92 -5.80 -18.49 -11.37
CA LEU A 92 -6.64 -18.01 -10.26
C LEU A 92 -7.41 -16.71 -10.58
N ALA A 93 -6.75 -15.73 -11.22
CA ALA A 93 -7.32 -14.41 -11.48
C ALA A 93 -8.14 -14.31 -12.78
N ALA A 94 -8.11 -15.33 -13.63
CA ALA A 94 -8.80 -15.31 -14.90
C ALA A 94 -10.32 -15.39 -14.74
N LYS A 95 -11.01 -14.61 -15.54
CA LYS A 95 -12.46 -14.74 -15.68
C LYS A 95 -12.80 -16.05 -16.38
N ALA A 96 -13.91 -16.68 -16.03
CA ALA A 96 -14.42 -17.89 -16.69
C ALA A 96 -15.08 -17.53 -18.04
N GLU A 97 -14.27 -17.02 -19.01
CA GLU A 97 -14.76 -16.51 -20.29
C GLU A 97 -14.97 -17.63 -21.35
N SER A 98 -14.41 -18.83 -21.12
CA SER A 98 -14.59 -19.99 -22.00
C SER A 98 -15.04 -21.22 -21.21
N GLU A 99 -15.71 -22.15 -21.88
CA GLU A 99 -16.16 -23.42 -21.25
C GLU A 99 -14.97 -24.28 -20.79
N ALA A 100 -13.89 -24.32 -21.56
CA ALA A 100 -12.67 -25.02 -21.16
C ALA A 100 -12.07 -24.42 -19.87
N ARG A 101 -12.12 -23.09 -19.72
CA ARG A 101 -11.65 -22.41 -18.53
C ARG A 101 -12.52 -22.70 -17.30
N LYS A 102 -13.80 -22.72 -17.48
CA LYS A 102 -14.77 -23.07 -16.44
C LYS A 102 -14.53 -24.49 -15.94
N GLN A 103 -14.34 -25.45 -16.84
CA GLN A 103 -14.01 -26.84 -16.50
C GLN A 103 -12.68 -26.95 -15.71
N GLN A 104 -11.64 -26.16 -16.08
CA GLN A 104 -10.41 -26.07 -15.31
C GLN A 104 -10.63 -25.57 -13.88
N LEU A 105 -11.41 -24.50 -13.70
CA LEU A 105 -11.72 -23.95 -12.38
C LEU A 105 -12.60 -24.88 -11.55
N ASP A 106 -13.52 -25.61 -12.19
CA ASP A 106 -14.36 -26.60 -11.54
C ASP A 106 -13.52 -27.78 -11.05
N LYS A 107 -12.59 -28.30 -11.90
CA LYS A 107 -11.62 -29.33 -11.52
C LYS A 107 -10.73 -28.89 -10.36
N LEU A 108 -10.23 -27.63 -10.39
CA LEU A 108 -9.46 -27.08 -9.28
C LEU A 108 -10.29 -27.03 -7.98
N ALA A 109 -11.56 -26.63 -8.07
CA ALA A 109 -12.45 -26.60 -6.92
C ALA A 109 -12.64 -28.00 -6.31
N ASP A 110 -12.79 -29.02 -7.15
CA ASP A 110 -12.94 -30.41 -6.72
C ASP A 110 -11.64 -30.92 -6.02
N ILE A 111 -10.45 -30.64 -6.57
CA ILE A 111 -9.15 -30.97 -5.96
C ILE A 111 -9.01 -30.30 -4.57
N LEU A 112 -9.35 -29.02 -4.45
CA LEU A 112 -9.22 -28.25 -3.22
C LEU A 112 -10.33 -28.54 -2.19
N SER A 113 -11.34 -29.33 -2.53
CA SER A 113 -12.39 -29.73 -1.61
C SER A 113 -12.04 -30.94 -0.74
N ASP A 114 -11.04 -31.73 -1.14
CA ASP A 114 -10.62 -32.95 -0.47
C ASP A 114 -9.09 -32.97 -0.29
N ILE A 115 -8.63 -32.28 0.76
CA ILE A 115 -7.19 -32.14 1.10
C ILE A 115 -6.93 -33.05 2.30
N PRO A 116 -5.96 -33.99 2.21
CA PRO A 116 -5.59 -34.85 3.33
C PRO A 116 -5.07 -34.08 4.55
N ASP A 117 -5.25 -34.61 5.75
CA ASP A 117 -4.86 -33.97 7.00
C ASP A 117 -3.36 -33.65 7.13
N TYR A 118 -2.52 -34.39 6.41
CA TYR A 118 -1.07 -34.18 6.37
C TYR A 118 -0.63 -33.09 5.37
N CYS A 119 -1.54 -32.57 4.54
CA CYS A 119 -1.23 -31.57 3.53
C CYS A 119 -1.93 -30.25 3.85
N THR A 120 -1.20 -29.17 3.85
CA THR A 120 -1.75 -27.80 3.88
C THR A 120 -1.63 -27.18 2.50
N VAL A 121 -2.70 -26.59 1.99
CA VAL A 121 -2.69 -25.87 0.72
C VAL A 121 -2.88 -24.39 0.96
N LEU A 122 -1.94 -23.57 0.47
CA LEU A 122 -2.01 -22.12 0.44
C LEU A 122 -2.30 -21.65 -0.99
N VAL A 123 -3.47 -21.07 -1.21
CA VAL A 123 -3.80 -20.38 -2.47
C VAL A 123 -3.51 -18.89 -2.30
N SER A 124 -2.65 -18.31 -3.14
CA SER A 124 -2.33 -16.89 -3.12
C SER A 124 -2.61 -16.24 -4.48
N ALA A 125 -3.50 -15.25 -4.53
CA ALA A 125 -3.90 -14.58 -5.76
C ALA A 125 -4.07 -13.06 -5.57
N SER A 126 -3.69 -12.27 -6.58
CA SER A 126 -3.96 -10.83 -6.57
C SER A 126 -5.46 -10.52 -6.68
N LYS A 127 -6.21 -11.43 -7.30
CA LYS A 127 -7.66 -11.30 -7.49
C LYS A 127 -8.31 -12.67 -7.65
N LEU A 128 -9.48 -12.84 -7.05
CA LEU A 128 -10.38 -13.98 -7.29
C LEU A 128 -11.73 -13.48 -7.79
N ASP A 129 -12.30 -14.10 -8.82
CA ASP A 129 -13.65 -13.75 -9.26
C ASP A 129 -14.68 -14.38 -8.31
N LYS A 130 -15.28 -13.54 -7.46
CA LYS A 130 -16.27 -13.94 -6.42
C LYS A 130 -17.53 -14.61 -6.99
N ARG A 131 -17.74 -14.58 -8.32
CA ARG A 131 -18.89 -15.18 -9.00
C ARG A 131 -18.67 -16.64 -9.39
N THR A 132 -17.42 -17.09 -9.46
CA THR A 132 -17.04 -18.43 -9.88
C THR A 132 -17.49 -19.53 -8.89
N LYS A 133 -17.66 -20.77 -9.40
CA LYS A 133 -17.89 -21.95 -8.57
C LYS A 133 -16.70 -22.19 -7.63
N LEU A 134 -15.47 -21.99 -8.14
CA LEU A 134 -14.24 -22.08 -7.34
C LEU A 134 -14.32 -21.19 -6.09
N PHE A 135 -14.58 -19.88 -6.25
CA PHE A 135 -14.64 -18.97 -5.10
C PHE A 135 -15.71 -19.40 -4.07
N LYS A 136 -16.89 -19.84 -4.56
CA LYS A 136 -17.96 -20.31 -3.68
C LYS A 136 -17.60 -21.59 -2.93
N ALA A 137 -16.86 -22.50 -3.56
CA ALA A 137 -16.34 -23.72 -2.92
C ALA A 137 -15.29 -23.35 -1.86
N LEU A 138 -14.27 -22.55 -2.23
CA LEU A 138 -13.24 -22.09 -1.31
C LEU A 138 -13.82 -21.39 -0.07
N LYS A 139 -14.84 -20.54 -0.25
CA LYS A 139 -15.50 -19.84 0.87
C LYS A 139 -16.15 -20.78 1.89
N LYS A 140 -16.53 -22.01 1.48
CA LYS A 140 -17.15 -23.00 2.38
C LYS A 140 -16.11 -23.80 3.17
N THR A 141 -14.97 -24.12 2.57
CA THR A 141 -13.99 -25.07 3.11
C THR A 141 -12.71 -24.40 3.63
N ALA A 142 -12.35 -23.25 3.06
CA ALA A 142 -11.08 -22.57 3.36
C ALA A 142 -11.18 -21.54 4.48
N LEU A 143 -10.02 -21.28 5.10
CA LEU A 143 -9.76 -20.04 5.83
C LEU A 143 -9.46 -18.95 4.81
N MET A 144 -10.36 -17.98 4.67
CA MET A 144 -10.26 -16.89 3.70
C MET A 144 -9.63 -15.65 4.33
N CYS A 145 -8.59 -15.12 3.69
CA CYS A 145 -7.91 -13.89 4.10
C CYS A 145 -7.90 -12.89 2.93
N GLU A 146 -8.72 -11.85 2.99
CA GLU A 146 -8.76 -10.81 1.96
C GLU A 146 -7.70 -9.73 2.26
N CYS A 147 -6.66 -9.67 1.43
CA CYS A 147 -5.58 -8.69 1.49
C CYS A 147 -5.94 -7.45 0.66
N ALA A 148 -6.87 -6.65 1.16
CA ALA A 148 -7.28 -5.41 0.51
C ALA A 148 -6.26 -4.29 0.75
N SER A 149 -6.13 -3.37 -0.20
CA SER A 149 -5.32 -2.16 -0.02
C SER A 149 -5.84 -1.32 1.14
N ILE A 150 -4.93 -0.85 1.98
CA ILE A 150 -5.27 0.02 3.11
C ILE A 150 -5.67 1.40 2.58
N LYS A 151 -6.80 1.90 3.05
CA LYS A 151 -7.22 3.27 2.79
C LYS A 151 -6.53 4.23 3.76
N LEU A 152 -6.34 5.47 3.35
CA LEU A 152 -5.69 6.51 4.15
C LEU A 152 -6.30 6.66 5.56
N ASN A 153 -7.63 6.52 5.66
CA ASN A 153 -8.35 6.61 6.94
C ASN A 153 -7.97 5.49 7.94
N ASN A 154 -7.50 4.36 7.46
CA ASN A 154 -7.10 3.22 8.28
C ASN A 154 -5.58 3.15 8.49
N LEU A 155 -4.83 4.06 7.86
CA LEU A 155 -3.38 4.04 7.92
C LEU A 155 -2.85 4.30 9.34
N SER A 156 -3.49 5.17 10.11
CA SER A 156 -3.08 5.45 11.49
C SER A 156 -3.05 4.17 12.33
N GLN A 157 -4.11 3.36 12.26
CA GLN A 157 -4.18 2.10 13.01
C GLN A 157 -3.07 1.11 12.59
N TRP A 158 -2.77 1.06 11.30
CA TRP A 158 -1.67 0.23 10.79
C TRP A 158 -0.32 0.72 11.30
N LEU A 159 -0.06 2.03 11.25
CA LEU A 159 1.15 2.65 11.78
C LEU A 159 1.34 2.37 13.28
N ASP A 160 0.26 2.48 14.07
CA ASP A 160 0.28 2.17 15.50
C ASP A 160 0.69 0.72 15.75
N GLY A 161 0.14 -0.22 14.99
CA GLY A 161 0.52 -1.63 15.04
C GLY A 161 2.00 -1.85 14.69
N GLN A 162 2.53 -1.14 13.69
CA GLN A 162 3.95 -1.23 13.32
C GLN A 162 4.86 -0.67 14.43
N ALA A 163 4.54 0.47 15.02
CA ALA A 163 5.33 1.05 16.10
C ALA A 163 5.31 0.17 17.37
N ALA A 164 4.14 -0.41 17.70
CA ALA A 164 3.97 -1.30 18.84
C ALA A 164 4.89 -2.54 18.76
N ALA A 165 5.15 -3.06 17.56
CA ALA A 165 6.10 -4.17 17.37
C ALA A 165 7.54 -3.83 17.82
N TYR A 166 7.90 -2.55 17.85
CA TYR A 166 9.17 -2.04 18.38
C TYR A 166 9.06 -1.49 19.80
N GLY A 167 7.91 -1.66 20.46
CA GLY A 167 7.63 -1.11 21.79
C GLY A 167 7.59 0.42 21.80
N ALA A 168 7.28 1.05 20.68
CA ALA A 168 7.22 2.49 20.47
C ALA A 168 5.80 2.97 20.14
N ARG A 169 5.62 4.28 20.10
CA ARG A 169 4.39 4.95 19.68
C ARG A 169 4.71 6.15 18.80
N TRP A 170 3.78 6.52 17.95
CA TRP A 170 3.86 7.74 17.19
C TRP A 170 3.34 8.94 17.97
N SER A 171 3.97 10.10 17.79
CA SER A 171 3.33 11.36 18.13
C SER A 171 2.20 11.65 17.10
N PHE A 172 1.22 12.45 17.51
CA PHE A 172 0.11 12.85 16.62
C PHE A 172 0.62 13.52 15.32
N ASP A 173 1.63 14.39 15.47
CA ASP A 173 2.21 15.13 14.34
C ASP A 173 3.01 14.21 13.39
N ALA A 174 3.65 13.14 13.90
CA ALA A 174 4.35 12.15 13.09
C ALA A 174 3.38 11.36 12.18
N VAL A 175 2.29 10.87 12.73
CA VAL A 175 1.24 10.20 11.93
C VAL A 175 0.67 11.13 10.89
N GLY A 176 0.37 12.37 11.28
CA GLY A 176 -0.13 13.38 10.37
C GLY A 176 0.82 13.67 9.21
N LYS A 177 2.13 13.71 9.49
CA LYS A 177 3.17 13.92 8.48
C LYS A 177 3.25 12.77 7.47
N ILE A 178 3.19 11.52 7.94
CA ILE A 178 3.15 10.35 7.06
C ILE A 178 1.90 10.36 6.19
N ILE A 179 0.73 10.69 6.77
CA ILE A 179 -0.53 10.82 6.00
C ILE A 179 -0.42 11.93 4.96
N GLU A 180 0.18 13.07 5.29
CA GLU A 180 0.41 14.16 4.35
C GLU A 180 1.25 13.69 3.16
N TYR A 181 2.34 12.95 3.39
CA TYR A 181 3.18 12.39 2.33
C TYR A 181 2.45 11.41 1.40
N LEU A 182 1.47 10.69 1.93
CA LEU A 182 0.77 9.66 1.19
C LEU A 182 -0.59 10.09 0.61
N GLN A 183 -1.02 11.32 0.90
CA GLN A 183 -2.32 11.82 0.45
C GLN A 183 -2.50 11.84 -1.08
N PRO A 184 -1.47 12.19 -1.88
CA PRO A 184 -1.58 12.18 -3.34
C PRO A 184 -1.31 10.81 -3.98
N VAL A 185 -1.02 9.79 -3.19
CA VAL A 185 -0.65 8.45 -3.68
C VAL A 185 -1.90 7.59 -3.84
N ASP A 186 -2.12 7.03 -5.02
CA ASP A 186 -3.28 6.19 -5.32
C ASP A 186 -3.27 4.88 -4.48
N LYS A 187 -2.09 4.31 -4.29
CA LYS A 187 -1.89 3.08 -3.51
C LYS A 187 -0.78 3.28 -2.48
N ILE A 188 -1.11 3.08 -1.20
CA ILE A 188 -0.16 3.20 -0.10
C ILE A 188 0.92 2.11 -0.20
N PRO A 189 2.22 2.47 -0.28
CA PRO A 189 3.30 1.50 -0.45
C PRO A 189 3.71 0.87 0.89
N LEU A 190 2.88 -0.03 1.44
CA LEU A 190 3.08 -0.60 2.79
C LEU A 190 4.45 -1.24 3.00
N LYS A 191 4.97 -1.95 1.99
CA LYS A 191 6.31 -2.56 2.08
C LYS A 191 7.41 -1.52 2.27
N LEU A 192 7.31 -0.41 1.53
CA LEU A 192 8.26 0.70 1.66
C LEU A 192 8.11 1.40 3.01
N LEU A 193 6.86 1.66 3.44
CA LEU A 193 6.60 2.22 4.76
C LEU A 193 7.19 1.34 5.87
N GLN A 194 7.05 0.03 5.79
CA GLN A 194 7.64 -0.88 6.76
C GLN A 194 9.17 -0.76 6.80
N GLN A 195 9.81 -0.64 5.65
CA GLN A 195 11.27 -0.45 5.56
C GLN A 195 11.70 0.88 6.20
N GLU A 196 10.97 1.98 5.94
CA GLU A 196 11.23 3.27 6.55
C GLU A 196 11.02 3.22 8.08
N ILE A 197 9.98 2.55 8.55
CA ILE A 197 9.70 2.33 9.99
C ILE A 197 10.82 1.51 10.63
N ALA A 198 11.31 0.47 9.97
CA ALA A 198 12.43 -0.32 10.49
C ALA A 198 13.71 0.51 10.62
N LYS A 199 14.02 1.36 9.63
CA LYS A 199 15.15 2.32 9.71
C LYS A 199 14.96 3.32 10.86
N LEU A 200 13.75 3.84 11.00
CA LEU A 200 13.43 4.77 12.09
C LEU A 200 13.58 4.11 13.45
N ALA A 201 13.15 2.86 13.61
CA ALA A 201 13.33 2.11 14.85
C ALA A 201 14.81 1.98 15.25
N VAL A 202 15.69 1.72 14.29
CA VAL A 202 17.14 1.68 14.50
C VAL A 202 17.70 3.08 14.87
N TYR A 203 17.26 4.11 14.15
CA TYR A 203 17.67 5.50 14.40
C TYR A 203 17.22 6.00 15.78
N ALA A 204 15.98 5.68 16.16
CA ALA A 204 15.41 6.09 17.44
C ALA A 204 16.05 5.39 18.65
N GLY A 205 16.62 4.19 18.46
CA GLY A 205 17.22 3.42 19.55
C GLY A 205 16.21 3.11 20.65
N GLU A 206 16.50 3.55 21.88
CA GLU A 206 15.65 3.31 23.04
C GLU A 206 14.46 4.28 23.19
N ARG A 207 14.35 5.29 22.31
CA ARG A 207 13.24 6.24 22.35
C ARG A 207 11.91 5.54 22.04
N ARG A 208 10.93 5.75 22.91
CA ARG A 208 9.61 5.14 22.82
C ARG A 208 8.58 6.00 22.10
N GLU A 209 8.90 7.22 21.75
CA GLU A 209 8.05 8.14 21.01
C GLU A 209 8.79 8.63 19.78
N TRP A 210 8.15 8.46 18.62
CA TRP A 210 8.65 8.88 17.31
C TRP A 210 7.95 10.15 16.86
N THR A 211 8.73 11.15 16.46
CA THR A 211 8.25 12.51 16.19
C THR A 211 8.15 12.82 14.69
N ALA A 212 7.58 13.97 14.36
CA ALA A 212 7.52 14.46 12.98
C ALA A 212 8.91 14.72 12.41
N GLU A 213 9.87 15.19 13.25
CA GLU A 213 11.27 15.39 12.84
C GLU A 213 11.96 14.07 12.50
N ASP A 214 11.65 13.00 13.23
CA ASP A 214 12.15 11.66 12.91
C ASP A 214 11.65 11.20 11.54
N VAL A 215 10.36 11.42 11.25
CA VAL A 215 9.77 11.12 9.94
C VAL A 215 10.47 11.93 8.83
N GLU A 216 10.64 13.23 9.01
CA GLU A 216 11.33 14.09 8.02
C GLU A 216 12.77 13.65 7.77
N SER A 217 13.48 13.19 8.80
CA SER A 217 14.87 12.76 8.71
C SER A 217 15.04 11.39 8.03
N ILE A 218 14.11 10.46 8.28
CA ILE A 218 14.30 9.05 7.91
C ILE A 218 13.50 8.66 6.67
N PHE A 219 12.28 9.15 6.47
CA PHE A 219 11.39 8.75 5.37
C PHE A 219 11.81 9.34 4.01
N SER A 220 13.11 9.44 3.77
CA SER A 220 13.68 10.04 2.54
C SER A 220 13.55 9.16 1.29
N ALA A 221 13.33 7.86 1.45
CA ALA A 221 13.20 6.92 0.32
C ALA A 221 11.76 6.77 -0.18
N LEU A 222 10.77 7.39 0.46
CA LEU A 222 9.45 7.50 -0.17
C LEU A 222 9.63 8.23 -1.51
N PRO A 223 9.11 7.68 -2.63
CA PRO A 223 9.34 8.24 -3.97
C PRO A 223 9.01 9.72 -4.07
N GLU A 224 8.07 10.16 -3.25
CA GLU A 224 7.58 11.53 -3.19
C GLU A 224 8.29 12.40 -2.13
N ALA A 225 9.18 11.85 -1.28
CA ALA A 225 9.76 12.60 -0.15
C ALA A 225 10.46 13.89 -0.60
N SER A 226 11.25 13.85 -1.68
CA SER A 226 11.90 15.04 -2.24
C SER A 226 10.89 16.01 -2.87
N SER A 227 9.85 15.50 -3.52
CA SER A 227 8.74 16.28 -4.07
C SER A 227 7.90 16.93 -2.97
N PHE A 228 7.76 16.26 -1.81
CA PHE A 228 7.08 16.83 -0.64
C PHE A 228 7.84 17.97 0.01
N ALA A 229 9.17 17.94 0.00
CA ALA A 229 9.96 19.08 0.45
C ALA A 229 9.60 20.34 -0.36
N ILE A 230 9.42 20.21 -1.69
CA ILE A 230 8.97 21.28 -2.57
C ILE A 230 7.58 21.77 -2.17
N ILE A 231 6.63 20.84 -1.92
CA ILE A 231 5.26 21.17 -1.50
C ILE A 231 5.24 21.91 -0.16
N ASN A 232 6.05 21.50 0.80
CA ASN A 232 6.17 22.15 2.10
C ASN A 232 6.76 23.55 1.98
N ALA A 233 7.80 23.72 1.17
CA ALA A 233 8.40 25.02 0.89
C ALA A 233 7.39 25.94 0.18
N LEU A 234 6.61 25.41 -0.76
CA LEU A 234 5.54 26.13 -1.45
C LEU A 234 4.45 26.58 -0.46
N GLY A 235 3.96 25.70 0.41
CA GLY A 235 2.97 26.04 1.43
C GLY A 235 3.45 27.12 2.41
N LYS A 236 4.74 27.18 2.70
CA LYS A 236 5.41 28.22 3.50
C LYS A 236 5.72 29.49 2.71
N ARG A 237 5.44 29.54 1.42
CA ARG A 237 5.85 30.60 0.49
C ARG A 237 7.38 30.86 0.47
N ASN A 238 8.17 29.83 0.72
CA ASN A 238 9.62 29.93 0.72
C ASN A 238 10.17 29.72 -0.70
N LEU A 239 10.05 30.75 -1.54
CA LEU A 239 10.49 30.71 -2.94
C LEU A 239 11.98 30.30 -3.10
N PRO A 240 12.94 30.82 -2.34
CA PRO A 240 14.34 30.39 -2.47
C PRO A 240 14.50 28.88 -2.28
N GLU A 241 13.86 28.30 -1.28
CA GLU A 241 13.91 26.86 -1.01
C GLU A 241 13.24 26.04 -2.13
N VAL A 242 12.09 26.49 -2.64
CA VAL A 242 11.41 25.85 -3.78
C VAL A 242 12.35 25.77 -4.99
N LEU A 243 13.03 26.85 -5.34
CA LEU A 243 13.95 26.90 -6.49
C LEU A 243 15.17 25.99 -6.30
N VAL A 244 15.76 25.96 -5.10
CA VAL A 244 16.88 25.06 -4.78
C VAL A 244 16.47 23.59 -4.92
N LEU A 245 15.30 23.22 -4.39
CA LEU A 245 14.78 21.85 -4.47
C LEU A 245 14.43 21.45 -5.91
N LEU A 246 13.83 22.36 -6.70
CA LEU A 246 13.56 22.12 -8.13
C LEU A 246 14.84 21.91 -8.93
N ALA A 247 15.87 22.74 -8.68
CA ALA A 247 17.17 22.60 -9.33
C ALA A 247 17.83 21.24 -9.00
N ALA A 248 17.67 20.76 -7.75
CA ALA A 248 18.17 19.46 -7.33
C ALA A 248 17.45 18.31 -8.08
N GLU A 249 16.13 18.36 -8.21
CA GLU A 249 15.36 17.36 -8.97
C GLU A 249 15.69 17.38 -10.46
N LYS A 250 15.85 18.56 -11.06
CA LYS A 250 16.30 18.74 -12.44
C LYS A 250 17.68 18.12 -12.67
N LYS A 251 18.62 18.31 -11.74
CA LYS A 251 19.98 17.74 -11.80
C LYS A 251 19.97 16.21 -11.70
N LYS A 252 19.06 15.63 -10.93
CA LYS A 252 18.85 14.15 -10.85
C LYS A 252 18.23 13.57 -12.12
N GLY A 253 17.73 14.39 -13.05
CA GLY A 253 17.02 13.95 -14.24
C GLY A 253 15.61 13.40 -13.95
N THR A 254 15.02 13.75 -12.81
CA THR A 254 13.68 13.34 -12.41
C THR A 254 12.65 13.82 -13.45
N ASN A 255 11.65 12.98 -13.72
CA ASN A 255 10.56 13.39 -14.60
C ASN A 255 9.71 14.48 -13.93
N VAL A 256 9.51 15.61 -14.61
CA VAL A 256 8.75 16.75 -14.09
C VAL A 256 7.25 16.49 -13.96
N LEU A 257 6.70 15.53 -14.71
CA LEU A 257 5.25 15.26 -14.77
C LEU A 257 4.63 14.83 -13.41
N PRO A 258 5.22 13.87 -12.66
CA PRO A 258 4.74 13.54 -11.31
C PRO A 258 4.78 14.74 -10.35
N LEU A 259 5.83 15.55 -10.42
CA LEU A 259 5.97 16.75 -9.60
C LEU A 259 4.87 17.79 -9.93
N CYS A 260 4.58 18.03 -11.21
CA CYS A 260 3.47 18.88 -11.62
C CYS A 260 2.12 18.35 -11.08
N ALA A 261 1.90 17.04 -11.13
CA ALA A 261 0.69 16.44 -10.60
C ALA A 261 0.55 16.69 -9.09
N LEU A 262 1.63 16.53 -8.34
CA LEU A 262 1.67 16.74 -6.89
C LEU A 262 1.41 18.21 -6.52
N ILE A 263 2.06 19.15 -7.21
CA ILE A 263 1.83 20.60 -7.02
C ILE A 263 0.37 20.95 -7.36
N THR A 264 -0.14 20.43 -8.48
CA THR A 264 -1.54 20.63 -8.87
C THR A 264 -2.51 20.14 -7.79
N PHE A 265 -2.25 18.96 -7.22
CA PHE A 265 -3.05 18.40 -6.14
C PHE A 265 -3.07 19.34 -4.92
N LYS A 266 -1.90 19.81 -4.47
CA LYS A 266 -1.79 20.74 -3.33
C LYS A 266 -2.51 22.08 -3.57
N LEU A 267 -2.27 22.71 -4.72
CA LEU A 267 -2.93 23.98 -5.05
C LEU A 267 -4.45 23.84 -5.16
N ARG A 268 -4.93 22.69 -5.67
CA ARG A 268 -6.37 22.40 -5.72
C ARG A 268 -6.97 22.26 -4.33
N GLN A 269 -6.30 21.59 -3.40
CA GLN A 269 -6.75 21.50 -2.01
C GLN A 269 -6.81 22.89 -1.35
N MET A 270 -5.79 23.72 -1.59
CA MET A 270 -5.76 25.09 -1.07
C MET A 270 -6.92 25.93 -1.62
N LEU A 271 -7.19 25.84 -2.93
CA LEU A 271 -8.31 26.53 -3.57
C LEU A 271 -9.65 26.08 -3.00
N GLN A 272 -9.87 24.77 -2.91
CA GLN A 272 -11.11 24.21 -2.32
C GLN A 272 -11.31 24.66 -0.87
N TYR A 273 -10.24 24.74 -0.08
CA TYR A 273 -10.31 25.24 1.29
C TYR A 273 -10.78 26.71 1.31
N LEU A 274 -10.17 27.56 0.47
CA LEU A 274 -10.55 28.98 0.38
C LEU A 274 -11.98 29.17 -0.10
N GLU A 275 -12.44 28.41 -1.08
CA GLU A 275 -13.81 28.45 -1.60
C GLU A 275 -14.84 28.05 -0.54
N LEU A 276 -14.61 26.97 0.19
CA LEU A 276 -15.50 26.55 1.27
C LEU A 276 -15.51 27.58 2.41
N SER A 277 -14.35 28.11 2.78
CA SER A 277 -14.26 29.16 3.78
C SER A 277 -15.02 30.44 3.37
N SER A 278 -14.94 30.86 2.10
CA SER A 278 -15.67 32.01 1.57
C SER A 278 -17.17 31.75 1.51
N ASN A 279 -17.61 30.53 1.37
CA ASN A 279 -19.02 30.10 1.41
C ASN A 279 -19.55 29.89 2.84
N GLY A 280 -18.77 30.29 3.87
CA GLY A 280 -19.22 30.31 5.27
C GLY A 280 -19.06 28.98 6.02
N PHE A 281 -18.38 28.01 5.45
CA PHE A 281 -18.04 26.78 6.20
C PHE A 281 -17.01 27.07 7.29
N ASP A 282 -17.28 26.59 8.48
CA ASP A 282 -16.30 26.63 9.57
C ASP A 282 -15.20 25.56 9.36
N TYR A 283 -14.17 25.60 10.20
CA TYR A 283 -13.06 24.64 10.12
C TYR A 283 -13.53 23.18 10.13
N LYS A 284 -14.49 22.83 11.01
CA LYS A 284 -15.00 21.45 11.13
C LYS A 284 -15.78 21.03 9.88
N GLY A 285 -16.58 21.93 9.33
CA GLY A 285 -17.30 21.71 8.09
C GLY A 285 -16.37 21.47 6.90
N ILE A 286 -15.29 22.27 6.79
CA ILE A 286 -14.27 22.10 5.73
C ILE A 286 -13.55 20.76 5.86
N VAL A 287 -13.14 20.39 7.08
CA VAL A 287 -12.49 19.08 7.36
C VAL A 287 -13.37 17.91 6.94
N ALA A 288 -14.66 17.98 7.27
CA ALA A 288 -15.63 16.94 6.94
C ALA A 288 -15.88 16.85 5.43
N GLU A 289 -16.10 18.02 4.76
CA GLU A 289 -16.38 18.07 3.32
C GLU A 289 -15.20 17.58 2.47
N LEU A 290 -13.99 18.03 2.79
CA LEU A 290 -12.77 17.63 2.09
C LEU A 290 -12.22 16.28 2.57
N LYS A 291 -12.85 15.64 3.59
CA LYS A 291 -12.43 14.37 4.20
C LYS A 291 -10.96 14.37 4.61
N LEU A 292 -10.48 15.49 5.17
CA LEU A 292 -9.08 15.67 5.53
C LEU A 292 -8.78 15.05 6.89
N ASN A 293 -7.55 14.54 7.03
CA ASN A 293 -6.99 14.27 8.35
C ASN A 293 -6.85 15.60 9.13
N PRO A 294 -7.16 15.64 10.44
CA PRO A 294 -7.08 16.87 11.23
C PRO A 294 -5.71 17.58 11.20
N TYR A 295 -4.62 16.82 11.16
CA TYR A 295 -3.27 17.39 11.03
C TYR A 295 -3.08 18.09 9.68
N VAL A 296 -3.44 17.43 8.58
CA VAL A 296 -3.37 18.00 7.23
C VAL A 296 -4.23 19.25 7.12
N ALA A 297 -5.45 19.21 7.67
CA ALA A 297 -6.36 20.35 7.66
C ALA A 297 -5.80 21.55 8.43
N LYS A 298 -5.15 21.31 9.59
CA LYS A 298 -4.50 22.35 10.39
C LYS A 298 -3.33 23.01 9.64
N ASN A 299 -2.52 22.21 8.93
CA ASN A 299 -1.45 22.72 8.08
C ASN A 299 -2.02 23.55 6.92
N LEU A 300 -3.00 22.98 6.20
CA LEU A 300 -3.66 23.63 5.07
C LEU A 300 -4.27 24.98 5.47
N GLN A 301 -4.93 25.06 6.63
CA GLN A 301 -5.48 26.31 7.17
C GLN A 301 -4.42 27.40 7.37
N ARG A 302 -3.20 27.03 7.75
CA ARG A 302 -2.09 27.98 7.91
C ARG A 302 -1.53 28.43 6.58
N GLU A 303 -1.36 27.50 5.67
CA GLU A 303 -0.78 27.73 4.35
C GLU A 303 -1.65 28.63 3.48
N VAL A 304 -2.96 28.39 3.43
CA VAL A 304 -3.88 29.15 2.58
C VAL A 304 -3.91 30.66 2.89
N ARG A 305 -3.52 31.07 4.11
CA ARG A 305 -3.51 32.50 4.49
C ARG A 305 -2.60 33.37 3.63
N GLY A 306 -1.61 32.76 2.99
CA GLY A 306 -0.68 33.46 2.11
C GLY A 306 -1.12 33.54 0.65
N PHE A 307 -2.27 32.98 0.27
CA PHE A 307 -2.70 32.84 -1.11
C PHE A 307 -4.09 33.42 -1.34
N THR A 308 -4.33 33.89 -2.56
CA THR A 308 -5.66 34.28 -3.02
C THR A 308 -6.24 33.19 -3.94
N ALA A 309 -7.56 33.04 -3.94
CA ALA A 309 -8.24 32.11 -4.85
C ALA A 309 -7.92 32.41 -6.32
N GLN A 310 -7.80 33.71 -6.68
CA GLN A 310 -7.44 34.11 -8.04
C GLN A 310 -6.03 33.64 -8.45
N ALA A 311 -5.02 33.82 -7.58
CA ALA A 311 -3.64 33.39 -7.86
C ALA A 311 -3.54 31.87 -7.98
N LEU A 312 -4.22 31.13 -7.09
CA LEU A 312 -4.28 29.66 -7.15
C LEU A 312 -4.96 29.17 -8.44
N THR A 313 -6.06 29.80 -8.84
CA THR A 313 -6.78 29.46 -10.07
C THR A 313 -5.90 29.69 -11.30
N GLN A 314 -5.22 30.85 -11.36
CA GLN A 314 -4.30 31.15 -12.47
C GLN A 314 -3.17 30.12 -12.56
N ALA A 315 -2.52 29.81 -11.44
CA ALA A 315 -1.45 28.81 -11.41
C ALA A 315 -1.96 27.41 -11.81
N LEU A 316 -3.17 27.03 -11.41
CA LEU A 316 -3.77 25.75 -11.81
C LEU A 316 -4.05 25.67 -13.30
N LEU A 317 -4.49 26.76 -13.95
CA LEU A 317 -4.70 26.82 -15.39
C LEU A 317 -3.37 26.67 -16.14
N GLU A 318 -2.32 27.36 -15.70
CA GLU A 318 -0.99 27.25 -16.30
C GLU A 318 -0.37 25.87 -16.11
N LEU A 319 -0.54 25.25 -14.94
CA LEU A 319 -0.11 23.86 -14.70
C LEU A 319 -0.87 22.85 -15.56
N ALA A 320 -2.17 23.09 -15.82
CA ALA A 320 -2.95 22.25 -16.72
C ALA A 320 -2.41 22.32 -18.16
N GLN A 321 -2.07 23.52 -18.65
CA GLN A 321 -1.44 23.69 -19.97
C GLN A 321 -0.07 23.01 -20.01
N LEU A 322 0.77 23.23 -18.99
CA LEU A 322 2.08 22.57 -18.88
C LEU A 322 1.96 21.04 -18.90
N ASN A 323 0.97 20.47 -18.21
CA ASN A 323 0.74 19.02 -18.20
C ASN A 323 0.42 18.48 -19.60
N ILE A 324 -0.37 19.22 -20.40
CA ILE A 324 -0.67 18.86 -21.79
C ILE A 324 0.60 18.86 -22.63
N ASP A 325 1.44 19.87 -22.48
CA ASP A 325 2.67 20.06 -23.25
C ASP A 325 3.72 18.98 -22.90
N LEU A 326 3.85 18.66 -21.61
CA LEU A 326 4.73 17.58 -21.13
C LEU A 326 4.34 16.20 -21.67
N ARG A 327 3.06 15.91 -21.82
CA ARG A 327 2.57 14.64 -22.38
C ARG A 327 2.86 14.51 -23.89
N LYS A 328 3.07 15.62 -24.59
CA LYS A 328 3.49 15.67 -26.00
C LYS A 328 5.00 15.52 -26.21
N GLY A 329 5.76 15.29 -25.14
CA GLY A 329 7.22 15.05 -25.21
C GLY A 329 8.07 16.20 -24.68
N GLY A 330 7.51 17.21 -24.05
CA GLY A 330 8.24 18.28 -23.39
C GLY A 330 8.97 17.80 -22.13
N ARG A 331 10.10 18.44 -21.79
CA ARG A 331 10.85 18.23 -20.54
C ARG A 331 11.19 19.61 -19.94
N ASP A 332 10.17 20.40 -19.68
CA ASP A 332 10.43 21.81 -19.37
C ASP A 332 10.21 22.13 -17.87
N TYR A 333 11.30 22.01 -17.09
CA TYR A 333 11.35 22.51 -15.72
C TYR A 333 11.23 24.05 -15.66
N THR A 334 11.68 24.75 -16.69
CA THR A 334 11.72 26.22 -16.73
C THR A 334 10.31 26.80 -16.65
N ARG A 335 9.36 26.20 -17.38
CA ARG A 335 7.97 26.67 -17.31
C ARG A 335 7.33 26.42 -15.92
N LEU A 336 7.67 25.31 -15.26
CA LEU A 336 7.24 25.05 -13.88
C LEU A 336 7.84 26.09 -12.92
N GLU A 337 9.13 26.39 -13.06
CA GLU A 337 9.81 27.45 -12.26
C GLU A 337 9.13 28.80 -12.44
N GLU A 338 8.78 29.21 -13.67
CA GLU A 338 8.06 30.46 -13.96
C GLU A 338 6.69 30.54 -13.27
N ILE A 339 5.89 29.45 -13.37
CA ILE A 339 4.58 29.38 -12.72
C ILE A 339 4.69 29.56 -11.21
N LEU A 340 5.68 28.88 -10.59
CA LEU A 340 5.89 28.98 -9.14
C LEU A 340 6.44 30.33 -8.71
N LEU A 341 7.31 30.93 -9.54
CA LEU A 341 7.77 32.31 -9.33
C LEU A 341 6.59 33.29 -9.30
N GLN A 342 5.69 33.22 -10.28
CA GLN A 342 4.51 34.10 -10.35
C GLN A 342 3.56 33.87 -9.16
N LEU A 343 3.39 32.62 -8.72
CA LEU A 343 2.50 32.29 -7.61
C LEU A 343 3.04 32.77 -6.26
N LEU A 344 4.35 32.74 -6.05
CA LEU A 344 5.00 33.00 -4.76
C LEU A 344 5.55 34.44 -4.62
N SER A 345 5.67 35.19 -5.71
CA SER A 345 5.99 36.63 -5.66
C SER A 345 4.74 37.42 -5.25
#